data_bd80dea967d5c1bcec56a07b45e43380
#
_entry.id   bd80dea967d5c1bcec56a07b45e43380
#
_cell.length_a   1.000
_cell.length_b   1.000
_cell.length_c   1.000
_cell.angle_alpha   90.00
_cell.angle_beta   90.00
_cell.angle_gamma   90.00
#
_symmetry.space_group_name_H-M   'P 1'
#
loop_
_entity.id
_entity.type
_entity.pdbx_description
1 polymer ?
#
loop_
_entity_poly.entity_id
_entity_poly.type
_entity_poly.pdbx_seq_one_letter_code
_entity_poly.pdbx_strand_id
1 'polypeptide(L)'
;DQKIKLIQFSDIKKFLNDGIIYNSKKLEYDCFVFATGYKGQEYMVKKFFGDEVANKVGKIWNFDTKKQELNNMFVKTNQKGLWFIAGSLAQCRIFSKYLSFQISKEIK
;
A
#
# COMPACT_ATOMS: atom_id res chain seq x y z
N ASP A 1 6.69 29.06 9.98
CA ASP A 1 7.74 28.91 8.96
C ASP A 1 7.37 27.84 7.96
N GLN A 2 6.81 28.24 6.80
CA GLN A 2 6.46 27.28 5.73
C GLN A 2 7.69 27.05 4.81
N LYS A 3 8.78 26.55 5.35
CA LYS A 3 9.97 26.20 4.57
C LYS A 3 9.80 24.88 3.78
N ILE A 4 8.84 24.03 4.20
CA ILE A 4 8.54 22.75 3.55
C ILE A 4 7.14 22.83 2.96
N LYS A 5 7.01 22.52 1.66
CA LYS A 5 5.73 22.44 0.97
C LYS A 5 5.47 21.01 0.55
N LEU A 6 4.24 20.54 0.79
CA LEU A 6 3.75 19.25 0.30
C LEU A 6 3.13 19.44 -1.08
N ILE A 7 3.56 18.63 -2.03
CA ILE A 7 3.13 18.69 -3.43
C ILE A 7 2.72 17.29 -3.86
N GLN A 8 1.59 17.18 -4.55
CA GLN A 8 1.17 15.90 -5.15
C GLN A 8 2.06 15.59 -6.36
N PHE A 9 2.63 14.38 -6.37
CA PHE A 9 3.52 13.95 -7.45
C PHE A 9 2.82 13.94 -8.82
N SER A 10 1.53 13.60 -8.85
CA SER A 10 0.69 13.59 -10.05
C SER A 10 0.59 14.95 -10.77
N ASP A 11 0.76 16.04 -10.03
CA ASP A 11 0.59 17.41 -10.54
C ASP A 11 1.89 18.00 -11.09
N ILE A 12 3.00 17.27 -10.93
CA ILE A 12 4.31 17.67 -11.48
C ILE A 12 4.36 17.26 -12.95
N LYS A 13 4.47 18.25 -13.83
CA LYS A 13 4.61 18.02 -15.29
C LYS A 13 6.04 17.71 -15.69
N LYS A 14 7.00 18.36 -15.07
CA LYS A 14 8.42 18.24 -15.45
C LYS A 14 9.33 18.66 -14.31
N PHE A 15 10.46 17.97 -14.14
CA PHE A 15 11.58 18.38 -13.31
C PHE A 15 12.54 19.24 -14.12
N LEU A 16 13.05 20.29 -13.52
CA LEU A 16 14.06 21.22 -14.04
C LEU A 16 15.32 21.13 -13.16
N ASN A 17 16.42 21.74 -13.60
CA ASN A 17 17.65 21.76 -12.81
C ASN A 17 17.50 22.51 -11.48
N ASP A 18 16.61 23.50 -11.44
CA ASP A 18 16.41 24.43 -10.33
C ASP A 18 14.98 24.36 -9.73
N GLY A 19 14.18 23.37 -10.13
CA GLY A 19 12.80 23.30 -9.65
C GLY A 19 11.91 22.34 -10.44
N ILE A 20 10.63 22.66 -10.47
CA ILE A 20 9.61 21.87 -11.16
C ILE A 20 8.62 22.75 -11.93
N ILE A 21 7.94 22.15 -12.91
CA ILE A 21 6.70 22.71 -13.47
C ILE A 21 5.54 22.03 -12.76
N TYR A 22 4.84 22.79 -11.93
CA TYR A 22 3.68 22.37 -11.14
C TYR A 22 2.47 23.22 -11.53
N ASN A 23 1.37 22.59 -11.95
CA ASN A 23 0.16 23.28 -12.41
C ASN A 23 0.46 24.44 -13.40
N SER A 24 1.34 24.18 -14.39
CA SER A 24 1.76 25.12 -15.43
C SER A 24 2.58 26.33 -14.93
N LYS A 25 3.03 26.34 -13.67
CA LYS A 25 3.91 27.36 -13.09
C LYS A 25 5.25 26.74 -12.75
N LYS A 26 6.33 27.51 -12.96
CA LYS A 26 7.66 27.14 -12.46
C LYS A 26 7.71 27.41 -10.96
N LEU A 27 8.13 26.42 -10.19
CA LEU A 27 8.44 26.55 -8.77
C LEU A 27 9.88 26.15 -8.56
N GLU A 28 10.64 26.99 -7.88
CA GLU A 28 12.06 26.78 -7.59
C GLU A 28 12.21 26.19 -6.18
N TYR A 29 13.09 25.20 -6.05
CA TYR A 29 13.38 24.54 -4.79
C TYR A 29 14.82 24.08 -4.72
N ASP A 30 15.42 24.19 -3.56
CA ASP A 30 16.79 23.74 -3.27
C ASP A 30 16.88 22.23 -3.09
N CYS A 31 15.79 21.59 -2.68
CA CYS A 31 15.75 20.16 -2.37
C CYS A 31 14.36 19.55 -2.62
N PHE A 32 14.34 18.30 -3.10
CA PHE A 32 13.14 17.48 -3.24
C PHE A 32 13.26 16.24 -2.39
N VAL A 33 12.23 15.97 -1.61
CA VAL A 33 12.08 14.73 -0.85
C VAL A 33 10.93 13.92 -1.44
N PHE A 34 11.24 12.78 -2.05
CA PHE A 34 10.24 11.89 -2.63
C PHE A 34 9.65 11.00 -1.55
N ALA A 35 8.41 11.28 -1.16
CA ALA A 35 7.62 10.48 -0.22
C ALA A 35 6.47 9.76 -0.96
N THR A 36 6.78 9.14 -2.09
CA THR A 36 5.80 8.58 -3.03
C THR A 36 5.27 7.20 -2.63
N GLY A 37 5.81 6.62 -1.55
CA GLY A 37 5.43 5.29 -1.07
C GLY A 37 5.94 4.16 -1.97
N TYR A 38 5.45 2.97 -1.71
CA TYR A 38 5.74 1.76 -2.46
C TYR A 38 4.51 1.27 -3.22
N LYS A 39 4.71 0.41 -4.21
CA LYS A 39 3.60 -0.34 -4.82
C LYS A 39 2.97 -1.25 -3.77
N GLY A 40 1.65 -1.34 -3.79
CA GLY A 40 0.91 -2.21 -2.87
C GLY A 40 1.27 -3.69 -3.01
N GLN A 41 0.91 -4.50 -2.02
CA GLN A 41 1.17 -5.95 -2.03
C GLN A 41 0.43 -6.65 -3.18
N GLU A 42 -0.69 -6.12 -3.64
CA GLU A 42 -1.41 -6.61 -4.82
C GLU A 42 -0.54 -6.64 -6.08
N TYR A 43 0.42 -5.72 -6.22
CA TYR A 43 1.40 -5.77 -7.30
C TYR A 43 2.30 -7.01 -7.20
N MET A 44 2.70 -7.39 -6.00
CA MET A 44 3.49 -8.61 -5.76
C MET A 44 2.65 -9.87 -6.07
N VAL A 45 1.37 -9.87 -5.66
CA VAL A 45 0.46 -10.98 -5.98
C VAL A 45 0.34 -11.15 -7.50
N LYS A 46 0.10 -10.07 -8.24
CA LYS A 46 0.06 -10.10 -9.70
C LYS A 46 1.36 -10.64 -10.31
N LYS A 47 2.50 -10.19 -9.82
CA LYS A 47 3.82 -10.59 -10.31
C LYS A 47 4.12 -12.07 -10.09
N PHE A 48 3.75 -12.64 -8.93
CA PHE A 48 4.08 -14.00 -8.56
C PHE A 48 3.01 -15.04 -8.93
N PHE A 49 1.75 -14.65 -8.90
CA PHE A 49 0.62 -15.58 -9.07
C PHE A 49 -0.27 -15.26 -10.27
N GLY A 50 0.03 -14.17 -11.00
CA GLY A 50 -0.72 -13.76 -12.19
C GLY A 50 -1.98 -12.95 -11.90
N ASP A 51 -2.63 -12.52 -12.99
CA ASP A 51 -3.79 -11.62 -12.92
C ASP A 51 -5.02 -12.28 -12.31
N GLU A 52 -5.24 -13.55 -12.55
CA GLU A 52 -6.40 -14.27 -12.02
C GLU A 52 -6.42 -14.24 -10.48
N VAL A 53 -5.29 -14.62 -9.85
CA VAL A 53 -5.17 -14.62 -8.40
C VAL A 53 -5.22 -13.20 -7.84
N ALA A 54 -4.57 -12.24 -8.50
CA ALA A 54 -4.57 -10.85 -8.08
C ALA A 54 -5.98 -10.25 -8.09
N ASN A 55 -6.77 -10.52 -9.14
CA ASN A 55 -8.15 -10.06 -9.24
C ASN A 55 -9.06 -10.71 -8.18
N LYS A 56 -8.83 -12.00 -7.88
CA LYS A 56 -9.59 -12.73 -6.88
C LYS A 56 -9.30 -12.25 -5.46
N VAL A 57 -8.04 -11.91 -5.15
CA VAL A 57 -7.65 -11.32 -3.87
C VAL A 57 -8.14 -9.88 -3.76
N GLY A 58 -7.91 -9.06 -4.79
CA GLY A 58 -8.26 -7.65 -4.78
C GLY A 58 -7.26 -6.80 -3.98
N LYS A 59 -7.75 -5.71 -3.39
CA LYS A 59 -6.92 -4.77 -2.63
C LYS A 59 -6.39 -5.41 -1.35
N ILE A 60 -5.15 -5.10 -1.03
CA ILE A 60 -4.48 -5.54 0.19
C ILE A 60 -4.05 -4.29 0.97
N TRP A 61 -4.18 -4.36 2.30
CA TRP A 61 -3.90 -3.26 3.21
C TRP A 61 -5.05 -2.23 3.16
N ASN A 62 -5.18 -1.23 2.72
CA ASN A 62 -6.23 -0.22 2.79
C ASN A 62 -7.43 -0.56 3.72
N PHE A 63 -8.06 0.45 4.29
CA PHE A 63 -9.21 0.30 5.17
C PHE A 63 -10.52 0.21 4.36
N ASP A 64 -11.29 -0.84 4.59
CA ASP A 64 -12.66 -0.97 4.07
C ASP A 64 -13.63 -0.26 5.03
N THR A 65 -14.13 0.88 4.62
CA THR A 65 -15.04 1.70 5.45
C THR A 65 -16.40 1.03 5.69
N LYS A 66 -16.82 0.08 4.84
CA LYS A 66 -18.08 -0.64 5.02
C LYS A 66 -17.94 -1.76 6.03
N LYS A 67 -16.83 -2.52 5.95
CA LYS A 67 -16.55 -3.64 6.86
C LYS A 67 -15.85 -3.20 8.15
N GLN A 68 -15.33 -1.97 8.20
CA GLN A 68 -14.53 -1.46 9.31
C GLN A 68 -13.27 -2.29 9.58
N GLU A 69 -12.67 -2.85 8.52
CA GLU A 69 -11.52 -3.77 8.59
C GLU A 69 -10.45 -3.39 7.56
N LEU A 70 -9.24 -3.89 7.78
CA LEU A 70 -8.18 -3.83 6.76
C LEU A 70 -8.46 -4.86 5.66
N ASN A 71 -8.37 -4.43 4.40
CA ASN A 71 -8.56 -5.32 3.26
C ASN A 71 -7.49 -6.42 3.22
N ASN A 72 -7.93 -7.67 3.31
CA ASN A 72 -7.10 -8.88 3.12
C ASN A 72 -5.81 -8.94 3.97
N MET A 73 -5.76 -8.19 5.07
CA MET A 73 -4.61 -8.16 5.97
C MET A 73 -4.97 -8.83 7.29
N PHE A 74 -4.22 -9.87 7.67
CA PHE A 74 -4.45 -10.72 8.84
C PHE A 74 -5.81 -11.44 8.86
N VAL A 75 -6.47 -11.52 7.72
CA VAL A 75 -7.77 -12.17 7.55
C VAL A 75 -7.74 -13.12 6.36
N LYS A 76 -8.75 -13.99 6.29
CA LYS A 76 -8.95 -14.90 5.16
C LYS A 76 -9.19 -14.09 3.88
N THR A 77 -8.47 -14.45 2.81
CA THR A 77 -8.69 -13.87 1.49
C THR A 77 -9.63 -14.71 0.65
N ASN A 78 -10.09 -14.17 -0.48
CA ASN A 78 -10.88 -14.92 -1.46
C ASN A 78 -10.07 -16.02 -2.18
N GLN A 79 -8.72 -15.97 -2.09
CA GLN A 79 -7.86 -17.02 -2.60
C GLN A 79 -7.52 -17.99 -1.47
N LYS A 80 -8.03 -19.22 -1.55
CA LYS A 80 -7.75 -20.26 -0.57
C LYS A 80 -6.25 -20.49 -0.40
N GLY A 81 -5.79 -20.57 0.83
CA GLY A 81 -4.39 -20.82 1.18
C GLY A 81 -3.46 -19.62 1.01
N LEU A 82 -3.95 -18.44 0.65
CA LEU A 82 -3.15 -17.22 0.52
C LEU A 82 -3.56 -16.19 1.59
N TRP A 83 -2.59 -15.80 2.41
CA TRP A 83 -2.77 -14.92 3.54
C TRP A 83 -1.71 -13.81 3.53
N PHE A 84 -2.05 -12.65 4.07
CA PHE A 84 -1.12 -11.51 4.10
C PHE A 84 -0.87 -11.06 5.54
N ILE A 85 0.40 -10.76 5.78
CA ILE A 85 0.90 -10.18 7.03
C ILE A 85 1.86 -9.05 6.70
N ALA A 86 1.63 -7.88 7.28
CA ALA A 86 2.49 -6.72 7.13
C ALA A 86 2.26 -5.71 8.26
N GLY A 87 2.96 -4.60 8.21
CA GLY A 87 2.90 -3.52 9.18
C GLY A 87 4.09 -3.52 10.13
N SER A 88 3.95 -2.84 11.26
CA SER A 88 4.99 -2.80 12.28
C SER A 88 5.14 -4.15 13.00
N LEU A 89 6.28 -4.38 13.64
CA LEU A 89 6.49 -5.57 14.47
C LEU A 89 5.44 -5.71 15.59
N ALA A 90 4.97 -4.58 16.13
CA ALA A 90 3.91 -4.58 17.14
C ALA A 90 2.57 -5.08 16.55
N GLN A 91 2.19 -4.62 15.37
CA GLN A 91 0.99 -5.10 14.67
C GLN A 91 1.11 -6.59 14.32
N CYS A 92 2.25 -7.02 13.80
CA CYS A 92 2.49 -8.43 13.50
C CYS A 92 2.37 -9.30 14.77
N ARG A 93 2.93 -8.86 15.90
CA ARG A 93 2.85 -9.57 17.19
C ARG A 93 1.40 -9.74 17.67
N ILE A 94 0.58 -8.71 17.53
CA ILE A 94 -0.82 -8.74 17.98
C ILE A 94 -1.65 -9.60 17.04
N PHE A 95 -1.62 -9.30 15.75
CA PHE A 95 -2.55 -9.88 14.77
C PHE A 95 -2.17 -11.27 14.27
N SER A 96 -0.89 -11.69 14.38
CA SER A 96 -0.48 -13.05 13.99
C SER A 96 -1.19 -14.14 14.78
N LYS A 97 -1.57 -13.89 16.02
CA LYS A 97 -2.34 -14.84 16.84
C LYS A 97 -3.72 -15.12 16.24
N TYR A 98 -4.41 -14.06 15.79
CA TYR A 98 -5.71 -14.18 15.13
C TYR A 98 -5.60 -14.87 13.78
N LEU A 99 -4.54 -14.53 13.03
CA LEU A 99 -4.26 -15.14 11.73
C LEU A 99 -3.97 -16.63 11.88
N SER A 100 -3.12 -17.03 12.81
CA SER A 100 -2.78 -18.45 13.05
C SER A 100 -4.02 -19.26 13.45
N PHE A 101 -4.93 -18.68 14.24
CA PHE A 101 -6.19 -19.32 14.60
C PHE A 101 -7.11 -19.54 13.38
N GLN A 102 -7.21 -18.55 12.48
CA GLN A 102 -7.98 -18.68 11.25
C GLN A 102 -7.38 -19.75 10.33
N ILE A 103 -6.06 -19.76 10.16
CA ILE A 103 -5.34 -20.75 9.34
C ILE A 103 -5.57 -22.16 9.91
N SER A 104 -5.44 -22.35 11.21
CA SER A 104 -5.62 -23.66 11.84
C SER A 104 -7.03 -24.22 11.67
N LYS A 105 -8.05 -23.36 11.59
CA LYS A 105 -9.44 -23.79 11.29
C LYS A 105 -9.64 -24.20 9.83
N GLU A 106 -8.85 -23.66 8.91
CA GLU A 106 -8.98 -23.95 7.47
C GLU A 106 -8.24 -25.22 7.05
N ILE A 107 -7.21 -25.61 7.81
CA ILE A 107 -6.41 -26.81 7.54
C ILE A 107 -7.07 -28.08 8.09
N LYS A 108 -7.99 -27.96 9.05
CA LYS A 108 -8.78 -29.07 9.59
C LYS A 108 -9.92 -29.45 8.64
#